data_b3c5f55fe1fd471aa6c4af9282643a4a
#
_entry.id   b3c5f55fe1fd471aa6c4af9282643a4a
#
_cell.length_a   1.000
_cell.length_b   1.000
_cell.length_c   1.000
_cell.angle_alpha   90.00
_cell.angle_beta   90.00
_cell.angle_gamma   90.00
#
_symmetry.space_group_name_H-M   'P 1'
#
loop_
_entity.id
_entity.type
_entity.pdbx_description
1 polymer ?
#
loop_
_entity_poly.entity_id
_entity_poly.type
_entity_poly.pdbx_seq_one_letter_code
_entity_poly.pdbx_strand_id
1 'polypeptide(L)'
;GIDIAYKGDDQRAAELEAEIQSGGAPDIAWVSRPAELAKLVASGGPVPAPAATESLVAEYWNPVWKGYGTVNDTFYAAPVGSTMKSIVWYSPRIFVEKGYAIPTTWNEMWALSDQMVADGVTPWCGGLESGSETGWPASDWLAQVMLRLFGSDVYDQWVVGDLPFSSPEVGAAMDIVAGWMKNPRYVNGGHG
;
A
#
# COMPACT_ATOMS: atom_id res chain seq x y z
N GLY A 1 33.68 -14.70 -1.20
CA GLY A 1 32.35 -14.30 -1.62
C GLY A 1 31.32 -14.78 -0.60
N ILE A 2 30.13 -14.26 -0.66
CA ILE A 2 28.97 -14.73 0.12
C ILE A 2 28.05 -15.42 -0.88
N ASP A 3 27.65 -16.66 -0.61
CA ASP A 3 26.63 -17.36 -1.38
C ASP A 3 25.26 -17.00 -0.80
N ILE A 4 24.34 -16.59 -1.67
CA ILE A 4 22.97 -16.21 -1.29
C ILE A 4 22.01 -17.26 -1.85
N ALA A 5 21.34 -17.99 -0.98
CA ALA A 5 20.21 -18.84 -1.34
C ALA A 5 18.92 -18.03 -1.20
N TYR A 6 18.30 -17.68 -2.32
CA TYR A 6 17.06 -16.90 -2.34
C TYR A 6 15.83 -17.81 -2.40
N LYS A 7 14.86 -17.55 -1.52
CA LYS A 7 13.54 -18.16 -1.52
C LYS A 7 12.47 -17.08 -1.55
N GLY A 8 11.60 -17.11 -2.54
CA GLY A 8 10.48 -16.16 -2.65
C GLY A 8 9.30 -16.79 -3.35
N ASP A 9 8.09 -16.60 -2.78
CA ASP A 9 6.80 -16.95 -3.36
C ASP A 9 5.68 -16.12 -2.73
N ASP A 10 4.45 -16.32 -3.21
CA ASP A 10 3.26 -15.56 -2.80
C ASP A 10 2.78 -15.89 -1.36
N GLN A 11 3.23 -17.01 -0.79
CA GLN A 11 2.87 -17.46 0.56
C GLN A 11 3.97 -17.15 1.57
N ARG A 12 5.01 -16.41 1.18
CA ARG A 12 6.24 -16.23 1.95
C ARG A 12 6.02 -15.75 3.38
N ALA A 13 5.03 -14.86 3.62
CA ALA A 13 4.76 -14.35 4.97
C ALA A 13 4.30 -15.46 5.94
N ALA A 14 3.40 -16.36 5.49
CA ALA A 14 2.92 -17.47 6.30
C ALA A 14 4.01 -18.53 6.50
N GLU A 15 4.81 -18.81 5.47
CA GLU A 15 5.94 -19.73 5.54
C GLU A 15 7.02 -19.25 6.49
N LEU A 16 7.34 -17.95 6.47
CA LEU A 16 8.34 -17.34 7.34
C LEU A 16 8.00 -17.56 8.82
N GLU A 17 6.74 -17.37 9.20
CA GLU A 17 6.30 -17.61 10.57
C GLU A 17 6.48 -19.08 10.97
N ALA A 18 6.11 -20.01 10.09
CA ALA A 18 6.29 -21.45 10.34
C ALA A 18 7.77 -21.87 10.41
N GLU A 19 8.62 -21.30 9.55
CA GLU A 19 10.07 -21.53 9.56
C GLU A 19 10.70 -21.03 10.87
N ILE A 20 10.33 -19.85 11.34
CA ILE A 20 10.78 -19.32 12.63
C ILE A 20 10.40 -20.26 13.78
N GLN A 21 9.14 -20.69 13.81
CA GLN A 21 8.64 -21.60 14.87
C GLN A 21 9.32 -22.97 14.87
N SER A 22 9.72 -23.46 13.68
CA SER A 22 10.43 -24.73 13.53
C SER A 22 11.94 -24.64 13.71
N GLY A 23 12.51 -23.45 13.93
CA GLY A 23 13.94 -23.22 14.05
C GLY A 23 14.69 -23.18 12.71
N GLY A 24 13.99 -23.08 11.59
CA GLY A 24 14.54 -22.98 10.24
C GLY A 24 14.52 -21.57 9.66
N ALA A 25 14.54 -20.55 10.51
CA ALA A 25 14.50 -19.15 10.07
C ALA A 25 15.65 -18.80 9.11
N PRO A 26 15.39 -17.97 8.07
CA PRO A 26 16.45 -17.48 7.20
C PRO A 26 17.32 -16.44 7.91
N ASP A 27 18.54 -16.22 7.41
CA ASP A 27 19.43 -15.18 7.93
C ASP A 27 18.88 -13.77 7.69
N ILE A 28 18.16 -13.55 6.58
CA ILE A 28 17.54 -12.27 6.21
C ILE A 28 16.15 -12.55 5.65
N ALA A 29 15.16 -11.80 6.10
CA ALA A 29 13.81 -11.87 5.57
C ALA A 29 13.32 -10.50 5.10
N TRP A 30 12.57 -10.48 4.01
CA TRP A 30 11.81 -9.32 3.57
C TRP A 30 10.44 -9.33 4.23
N VAL A 31 10.08 -8.21 4.88
CA VAL A 31 8.79 -8.03 5.55
C VAL A 31 8.08 -6.85 4.89
N SER A 32 6.85 -7.05 4.46
CA SER A 32 6.11 -6.07 3.66
C SER A 32 5.43 -4.99 4.50
N ARG A 33 5.14 -5.29 5.77
CA ARG A 33 4.30 -4.43 6.64
C ARG A 33 4.85 -4.32 8.05
N PRO A 34 4.80 -3.13 8.69
CA PRO A 34 5.21 -2.97 10.10
C PRO A 34 4.47 -3.88 11.08
N ALA A 35 3.15 -4.11 10.84
CA ALA A 35 2.36 -5.01 11.67
C ALA A 35 2.82 -6.48 11.60
N GLU A 36 3.32 -6.92 10.46
CA GLU A 36 3.93 -8.24 10.27
C GLU A 36 5.25 -8.34 11.05
N LEU A 37 6.10 -7.31 10.96
CA LEU A 37 7.32 -7.24 11.76
C LEU A 37 7.01 -7.35 13.27
N ALA A 38 6.00 -6.63 13.74
CA ALA A 38 5.60 -6.68 15.15
C ALA A 38 5.17 -8.08 15.59
N LYS A 39 4.44 -8.82 14.76
CA LYS A 39 4.07 -10.22 15.01
C LYS A 39 5.30 -11.13 15.09
N LEU A 40 6.22 -11.00 14.13
CA LEU A 40 7.45 -11.81 14.11
C LEU A 40 8.34 -11.54 15.34
N VAL A 41 8.44 -10.27 15.76
CA VAL A 41 9.16 -9.91 17.00
C VAL A 41 8.48 -10.52 18.22
N ALA A 42 7.15 -10.47 18.29
CA ALA A 42 6.41 -11.08 19.41
C ALA A 42 6.57 -12.60 19.48
N SER A 43 6.80 -13.27 18.35
CA SER A 43 7.11 -14.71 18.28
C SER A 43 8.59 -15.04 18.57
N GLY A 44 9.45 -14.04 18.79
CA GLY A 44 10.87 -14.22 19.08
C GLY A 44 11.73 -14.54 17.85
N GLY A 45 11.23 -14.30 16.63
CA GLY A 45 11.95 -14.61 15.40
C GLY A 45 13.11 -13.64 15.11
N PRO A 46 12.85 -12.35 14.86
CA PRO A 46 13.90 -11.40 14.55
C PRO A 46 14.80 -11.08 15.74
N VAL A 47 16.08 -10.88 15.46
CA VAL A 47 17.02 -10.28 16.41
C VAL A 47 17.15 -8.79 16.15
N PRO A 48 17.49 -7.95 17.15
CA PRO A 48 17.75 -6.53 16.93
C PRO A 48 18.78 -6.31 15.82
N ALA A 49 18.54 -5.35 14.95
CA ALA A 49 19.46 -5.01 13.88
C ALA A 49 20.79 -4.46 14.46
N PRO A 50 21.93 -4.71 13.79
CA PRO A 50 23.22 -4.17 14.24
C PRO A 50 23.19 -2.63 14.32
N ALA A 51 23.88 -2.05 15.30
CA ALA A 51 23.97 -0.61 15.48
C ALA A 51 24.52 0.13 14.23
N ALA A 52 25.39 -0.51 13.46
CA ALA A 52 25.89 0.03 12.20
C ALA A 52 24.75 0.17 11.16
N THR A 53 23.84 -0.79 11.08
CA THR A 53 22.66 -0.72 10.20
C THR A 53 21.72 0.41 10.64
N GLU A 54 21.46 0.51 11.93
CA GLU A 54 20.63 1.56 12.50
C GLU A 54 21.21 2.95 12.21
N SER A 55 22.52 3.11 12.31
CA SER A 55 23.22 4.38 12.00
C SER A 55 23.10 4.77 10.52
N LEU A 56 23.22 3.81 9.60
CA LEU A 56 23.04 4.04 8.16
C LEU A 56 21.59 4.44 7.85
N VAL A 57 20.61 3.81 8.50
CA VAL A 57 19.21 4.21 8.32
C VAL A 57 18.98 5.63 8.84
N ALA A 58 19.56 6.00 9.97
CA ALA A 58 19.45 7.35 10.50
C ALA A 58 20.12 8.42 9.60
N GLU A 59 21.19 8.04 8.88
CA GLU A 59 21.89 8.93 7.96
C GLU A 59 21.16 9.13 6.62
N TYR A 60 20.60 8.07 6.04
CA TYR A 60 20.10 8.08 4.66
C TYR A 60 18.58 8.12 4.53
N TRP A 61 17.82 7.87 5.60
CA TRP A 61 16.37 7.81 5.58
C TRP A 61 15.73 8.84 6.50
N ASN A 62 14.55 9.31 6.13
CA ASN A 62 13.73 10.14 7.04
C ASN A 62 13.42 9.35 8.31
N PRO A 63 13.43 9.98 9.51
CA PRO A 63 13.15 9.33 10.80
C PRO A 63 11.88 8.47 10.85
N VAL A 64 10.85 8.82 10.10
CA VAL A 64 9.60 8.04 9.99
C VAL A 64 9.87 6.61 9.52
N TRP A 65 10.80 6.43 8.57
CA TRP A 65 11.15 5.10 8.06
C TRP A 65 11.83 4.21 9.10
N LYS A 66 12.64 4.80 9.97
CA LYS A 66 13.21 4.09 11.11
C LYS A 66 12.11 3.60 12.05
N GLY A 67 11.06 4.42 12.28
CA GLY A 67 9.91 4.05 13.08
C GLY A 67 9.21 2.78 12.60
N TYR A 68 9.07 2.60 11.28
CA TYR A 68 8.46 1.39 10.72
C TYR A 68 9.27 0.10 10.98
N GLY A 69 10.55 0.21 11.17
CA GLY A 69 11.44 -0.90 11.52
C GLY A 69 11.65 -1.09 13.01
N THR A 70 10.99 -0.31 13.86
CA THR A 70 11.15 -0.29 15.33
C THR A 70 9.93 -0.91 16.01
N VAL A 71 10.16 -1.83 16.92
CA VAL A 71 9.10 -2.48 17.74
C VAL A 71 9.54 -2.40 19.20
N ASN A 72 8.69 -1.85 20.08
CA ASN A 72 8.98 -1.66 21.51
C ASN A 72 10.34 -0.98 21.73
N ASP A 73 10.57 0.16 21.09
CA ASP A 73 11.79 0.97 21.14
C ASP A 73 13.08 0.26 20.68
N THR A 74 12.98 -0.91 20.08
CA THR A 74 14.11 -1.66 19.53
C THR A 74 14.03 -1.72 18.01
N PHE A 75 15.14 -1.39 17.34
CA PHE A 75 15.23 -1.39 15.88
C PHE A 75 15.57 -2.79 15.36
N TYR A 76 14.72 -3.35 14.50
CA TYR A 76 14.83 -4.69 13.92
C TYR A 76 15.03 -4.72 12.43
N ALA A 77 14.44 -3.77 11.69
CA ALA A 77 14.39 -3.85 10.23
C ALA A 77 14.76 -2.53 9.56
N ALA A 78 15.67 -2.60 8.60
CA ALA A 78 16.02 -1.47 7.74
C ALA A 78 15.05 -1.36 6.56
N PRO A 79 14.64 -0.14 6.15
CA PRO A 79 13.88 0.05 4.92
C PRO A 79 14.74 -0.30 3.71
N VAL A 80 14.17 -1.00 2.74
CA VAL A 80 14.88 -1.42 1.52
C VAL A 80 14.51 -0.55 0.33
N GLY A 81 13.30 0.01 0.35
CA GLY A 81 12.78 0.89 -0.69
C GLY A 81 11.49 1.55 -0.25
N SER A 82 11.09 2.56 -1.01
CA SER A 82 9.80 3.22 -0.85
C SER A 82 9.07 3.24 -2.19
N THR A 83 7.76 3.10 -2.14
CA THR A 83 6.90 3.16 -3.32
C THR A 83 5.92 4.30 -3.16
N MET A 84 5.84 5.16 -4.16
CA MET A 84 4.81 6.18 -4.23
C MET A 84 3.49 5.51 -4.62
N LYS A 85 2.45 5.72 -3.81
CA LYS A 85 1.12 5.16 -4.02
C LYS A 85 0.15 6.20 -4.59
N SER A 86 -1.00 5.74 -5.07
CA SER A 86 -2.11 6.58 -5.54
C SER A 86 -1.74 7.49 -6.72
N ILE A 87 -0.90 6.98 -7.62
CA ILE A 87 -0.57 7.63 -8.89
C ILE A 87 -1.57 7.14 -9.94
N VAL A 88 -2.14 8.07 -10.69
CA VAL A 88 -2.95 7.77 -11.87
C VAL A 88 -2.06 7.87 -13.11
N TRP A 89 -1.90 6.75 -13.79
CA TRP A 89 -1.17 6.68 -15.05
C TRP A 89 -2.10 6.96 -16.22
N TYR A 90 -1.62 7.73 -17.19
CA TYR A 90 -2.36 8.01 -18.41
C TYR A 90 -1.45 7.93 -19.64
N SER A 91 -2.04 7.78 -20.82
CA SER A 91 -1.31 7.81 -22.10
C SER A 91 -1.30 9.23 -22.66
N PRO A 92 -0.16 9.95 -22.66
CA PRO A 92 -0.09 11.30 -23.23
C PRO A 92 -0.53 11.35 -24.69
N ARG A 93 -0.19 10.32 -25.49
CA ARG A 93 -0.59 10.22 -26.88
C ARG A 93 -2.11 10.19 -27.04
N ILE A 94 -2.81 9.34 -26.27
CA ILE A 94 -4.27 9.23 -26.34
C ILE A 94 -4.94 10.53 -25.88
N PHE A 95 -4.40 11.17 -24.85
CA PHE A 95 -4.94 12.45 -24.36
C PHE A 95 -4.85 13.53 -25.44
N VAL A 96 -3.73 13.63 -26.16
CA VAL A 96 -3.57 14.57 -27.28
C VAL A 96 -4.51 14.22 -28.44
N GLU A 97 -4.56 12.97 -28.86
CA GLU A 97 -5.42 12.51 -29.96
C GLU A 97 -6.91 12.75 -29.71
N LYS A 98 -7.36 12.60 -28.47
CA LYS A 98 -8.75 12.77 -28.06
C LYS A 98 -9.09 14.16 -27.53
N GLY A 99 -8.11 15.02 -27.36
CA GLY A 99 -8.31 16.35 -26.78
C GLY A 99 -8.67 16.35 -25.30
N TYR A 100 -8.26 15.32 -24.56
CA TYR A 100 -8.49 15.23 -23.11
C TYR A 100 -7.54 16.14 -22.35
N ALA A 101 -8.09 16.94 -21.44
CA ALA A 101 -7.29 17.74 -20.52
C ALA A 101 -6.85 16.90 -19.32
N ILE A 102 -5.61 17.11 -18.84
CA ILE A 102 -5.13 16.46 -17.62
C ILE A 102 -5.87 17.09 -16.42
N PRO A 103 -6.62 16.32 -15.63
CA PRO A 103 -7.36 16.85 -14.49
C PRO A 103 -6.40 17.29 -13.37
N THR A 104 -6.69 18.40 -12.74
CA THR A 104 -5.97 18.95 -11.59
C THR A 104 -6.75 18.86 -10.29
N THR A 105 -8.05 18.57 -10.39
CA THR A 105 -8.96 18.40 -9.28
C THR A 105 -9.72 17.08 -9.38
N TRP A 106 -10.25 16.64 -8.24
CA TRP A 106 -11.09 15.45 -8.15
C TRP A 106 -12.34 15.55 -9.06
N ASN A 107 -12.99 16.70 -9.07
CA ASN A 107 -14.17 16.92 -9.91
C ASN A 107 -13.83 16.89 -11.41
N GLU A 108 -12.70 17.45 -11.82
CA GLU A 108 -12.23 17.38 -13.21
C GLU A 108 -11.91 15.94 -13.62
N MET A 109 -11.39 15.12 -12.71
CA MET A 109 -11.10 13.71 -12.98
C MET A 109 -12.40 12.92 -13.25
N TRP A 110 -13.46 13.20 -12.50
CA TRP A 110 -14.76 12.57 -12.73
C TRP A 110 -15.41 13.09 -14.02
N ALA A 111 -15.35 14.39 -14.28
CA ALA A 111 -15.84 14.96 -15.53
C ALA A 111 -15.12 14.37 -16.75
N LEU A 112 -13.82 14.18 -16.67
CA LEU A 112 -13.04 13.50 -17.72
C LEU A 112 -13.47 12.03 -17.86
N SER A 113 -13.72 11.34 -16.76
CA SER A 113 -14.20 9.95 -16.81
C SER A 113 -15.55 9.83 -17.49
N ASP A 114 -16.48 10.74 -17.21
CA ASP A 114 -17.78 10.81 -17.90
C ASP A 114 -17.63 11.15 -19.39
N GLN A 115 -16.72 12.05 -19.74
CA GLN A 115 -16.41 12.37 -21.15
C GLN A 115 -15.87 11.13 -21.87
N MET A 116 -14.92 10.41 -21.28
CA MET A 116 -14.38 9.17 -21.86
C MET A 116 -15.48 8.13 -22.09
N VAL A 117 -16.40 7.97 -21.15
CA VAL A 117 -17.57 7.08 -21.31
C VAL A 117 -18.44 7.54 -22.48
N ALA A 118 -18.70 8.83 -22.61
CA ALA A 118 -19.48 9.38 -23.73
C ALA A 118 -18.79 9.14 -25.08
N ASP A 119 -17.46 9.14 -25.12
CA ASP A 119 -16.64 8.84 -26.29
C ASP A 119 -16.49 7.31 -26.56
N GLY A 120 -17.18 6.46 -25.77
CA GLY A 120 -17.14 5.01 -25.90
C GLY A 120 -15.85 4.37 -25.36
N VAL A 121 -15.14 5.06 -24.49
CA VAL A 121 -13.89 4.59 -23.84
C VAL A 121 -14.17 4.25 -22.39
N THR A 122 -13.69 3.09 -21.92
CA THR A 122 -13.69 2.77 -20.49
C THR A 122 -12.51 3.47 -19.82
N PRO A 123 -12.77 4.42 -18.90
CA PRO A 123 -11.73 5.33 -18.42
C PRO A 123 -10.69 4.66 -17.50
N TRP A 124 -11.08 3.66 -16.72
CA TRP A 124 -10.23 3.10 -15.69
C TRP A 124 -9.88 1.64 -15.93
N CYS A 125 -8.62 1.32 -15.78
CA CYS A 125 -8.11 -0.04 -15.68
C CYS A 125 -7.56 -0.23 -14.27
N GLY A 126 -8.17 -1.11 -13.48
CA GLY A 126 -7.75 -1.42 -12.12
C GLY A 126 -7.86 -2.91 -11.87
N GLY A 127 -6.73 -3.56 -11.57
CA GLY A 127 -6.72 -4.94 -11.10
C GLY A 127 -6.84 -4.97 -9.58
N LEU A 128 -7.78 -5.75 -9.06
CA LEU A 128 -7.96 -5.93 -7.61
C LEU A 128 -7.53 -7.32 -7.16
N GLU A 129 -7.57 -8.31 -8.04
CA GLU A 129 -7.17 -9.66 -7.74
C GLU A 129 -5.65 -9.80 -7.67
N SER A 130 -5.15 -10.38 -6.58
CA SER A 130 -3.72 -10.67 -6.34
C SER A 130 -3.56 -11.80 -5.32
N GLY A 131 -4.21 -12.95 -5.55
CA GLY A 131 -4.12 -14.09 -4.64
C GLY A 131 -4.43 -13.72 -3.19
N SER A 132 -3.51 -14.00 -2.27
CA SER A 132 -3.63 -13.67 -0.84
C SER A 132 -3.66 -12.15 -0.57
N GLU A 133 -3.20 -11.33 -1.49
CA GLU A 133 -3.15 -9.88 -1.39
C GLU A 133 -4.29 -9.18 -2.15
N THR A 134 -5.32 -9.93 -2.56
CA THR A 134 -6.49 -9.38 -3.25
C THR A 134 -7.09 -8.21 -2.49
N GLY A 135 -7.34 -7.11 -3.21
CA GLY A 135 -7.93 -5.88 -2.66
C GLY A 135 -6.93 -4.81 -2.24
N TRP A 136 -5.61 -5.06 -2.25
CA TRP A 136 -4.62 -4.05 -1.86
C TRP A 136 -4.73 -2.73 -2.64
N PRO A 137 -5.07 -2.69 -3.95
CA PRO A 137 -5.25 -1.41 -4.64
C PRO A 137 -6.44 -0.61 -4.11
N ALA A 138 -7.51 -1.29 -3.68
CA ALA A 138 -8.65 -0.62 -3.07
C ALA A 138 -8.31 -0.02 -1.70
N SER A 139 -7.49 -0.70 -0.89
CA SER A 139 -7.02 -0.14 0.39
C SER A 139 -6.06 1.03 0.20
N ASP A 140 -5.21 1.01 -0.83
CA ASP A 140 -4.37 2.17 -1.17
C ASP A 140 -5.23 3.41 -1.54
N TRP A 141 -6.30 3.20 -2.32
CA TRP A 141 -7.25 4.27 -2.65
C TRP A 141 -8.02 4.76 -1.42
N LEU A 142 -8.45 3.84 -0.55
CA LEU A 142 -9.12 4.20 0.70
C LEU A 142 -8.22 5.08 1.57
N ALA A 143 -6.96 4.68 1.76
CA ALA A 143 -5.98 5.45 2.50
C ALA A 143 -5.77 6.85 1.91
N GLN A 144 -5.68 6.96 0.58
CA GLN A 144 -5.55 8.24 -0.11
C GLN A 144 -6.78 9.13 0.07
N VAL A 145 -7.98 8.57 -0.02
CA VAL A 145 -9.23 9.32 0.16
C VAL A 145 -9.39 9.77 1.61
N MET A 146 -9.11 8.90 2.59
CA MET A 146 -9.09 9.25 4.02
C MET A 146 -8.19 10.46 4.28
N LEU A 147 -6.95 10.39 3.83
CA LEU A 147 -5.96 11.45 4.03
C LEU A 147 -6.40 12.78 3.41
N ARG A 148 -7.02 12.74 2.24
CA ARG A 148 -7.47 13.96 1.53
C ARG A 148 -8.74 14.56 2.08
N LEU A 149 -9.68 13.76 2.56
CA LEU A 149 -10.93 14.26 3.12
C LEU A 149 -10.78 14.77 4.55
N PHE A 150 -10.00 14.07 5.36
CA PHE A 150 -10.00 14.26 6.81
C PHE A 150 -8.65 14.73 7.36
N GLY A 151 -7.60 14.76 6.55
CA GLY A 151 -6.27 15.21 6.95
C GLY A 151 -5.46 14.14 7.69
N SER A 152 -4.22 14.52 8.04
CA SER A 152 -3.26 13.61 8.65
C SER A 152 -3.69 13.12 10.04
N ASP A 153 -4.25 14.00 10.87
CA ASP A 153 -4.56 13.67 12.26
C ASP A 153 -5.64 12.57 12.37
N VAL A 154 -6.68 12.64 11.53
CA VAL A 154 -7.73 11.61 11.47
C VAL A 154 -7.20 10.34 10.81
N TYR A 155 -6.35 10.49 9.80
CA TYR A 155 -5.68 9.37 9.16
C TYR A 155 -4.80 8.60 10.15
N ASP A 156 -4.00 9.29 10.95
CA ASP A 156 -3.12 8.68 11.95
C ASP A 156 -3.92 7.95 13.03
N GLN A 157 -5.02 8.53 13.53
CA GLN A 157 -5.93 7.85 14.45
C GLN A 157 -6.52 6.56 13.87
N TRP A 158 -6.85 6.57 12.57
CA TRP A 158 -7.33 5.38 11.88
C TRP A 158 -6.23 4.31 11.75
N VAL A 159 -5.01 4.70 11.40
CA VAL A 159 -3.86 3.78 11.26
C VAL A 159 -3.51 3.09 12.57
N VAL A 160 -3.56 3.82 13.70
CA VAL A 160 -3.25 3.23 15.03
C VAL A 160 -4.46 2.54 15.69
N GLY A 161 -5.65 2.64 15.10
CA GLY A 161 -6.86 1.97 15.56
C GLY A 161 -7.70 2.76 16.56
N ASP A 162 -7.34 4.03 16.85
CA ASP A 162 -8.12 4.92 17.70
C ASP A 162 -9.42 5.36 17.01
N LEU A 163 -9.40 5.51 15.69
CA LEU A 163 -10.60 5.68 14.88
C LEU A 163 -11.07 4.30 14.37
N PRO A 164 -12.24 3.81 14.78
CA PRO A 164 -12.74 2.52 14.35
C PRO A 164 -12.97 2.44 12.83
N PHE A 165 -12.75 1.28 12.22
CA PHE A 165 -13.05 1.04 10.80
C PHE A 165 -14.53 1.25 10.45
N SER A 166 -15.43 1.12 11.44
CA SER A 166 -16.88 1.38 11.31
C SER A 166 -17.26 2.85 11.48
N SER A 167 -16.30 3.77 11.58
CA SER A 167 -16.58 5.19 11.75
C SER A 167 -17.23 5.82 10.50
N PRO A 168 -17.98 6.93 10.68
CA PRO A 168 -18.56 7.67 9.55
C PRO A 168 -17.52 8.15 8.53
N GLU A 169 -16.33 8.51 8.99
CA GLU A 169 -15.22 8.97 8.15
C GLU A 169 -14.76 7.88 7.19
N VAL A 170 -14.52 6.69 7.70
CA VAL A 170 -14.15 5.52 6.87
C VAL A 170 -15.29 5.16 5.93
N GLY A 171 -16.54 5.20 6.41
CA GLY A 171 -17.72 4.97 5.58
C GLY A 171 -17.79 5.94 4.40
N ALA A 172 -17.62 7.24 4.63
CA ALA A 172 -17.64 8.25 3.58
C ALA A 172 -16.48 8.05 2.55
N ALA A 173 -15.30 7.69 3.02
CA ALA A 173 -14.18 7.38 2.13
C ALA A 173 -14.45 6.11 1.29
N MET A 174 -15.02 5.08 1.90
CA MET A 174 -15.41 3.85 1.19
C MET A 174 -16.48 4.10 0.13
N ASP A 175 -17.47 4.95 0.41
CA ASP A 175 -18.51 5.32 -0.57
C ASP A 175 -17.91 5.97 -1.82
N ILE A 176 -16.90 6.83 -1.66
CA ILE A 176 -16.18 7.44 -2.78
C ILE A 176 -15.42 6.37 -3.58
N VAL A 177 -14.63 5.53 -2.92
CA VAL A 177 -13.87 4.47 -3.59
C VAL A 177 -14.80 3.49 -4.30
N ALA A 178 -15.88 3.04 -3.63
CA ALA A 178 -16.86 2.15 -4.20
C ALA A 178 -17.62 2.80 -5.37
N GLY A 179 -17.88 4.09 -5.30
CA GLY A 179 -18.63 4.83 -6.31
C GLY A 179 -18.02 4.76 -7.70
N TRP A 180 -16.69 4.76 -7.83
CA TRP A 180 -16.04 4.58 -9.12
C TRP A 180 -15.64 3.13 -9.40
N MET A 181 -15.14 2.39 -8.43
CA MET A 181 -14.71 1.00 -8.63
C MET A 181 -15.86 0.07 -8.99
N LYS A 182 -17.06 0.34 -8.49
CA LYS A 182 -18.27 -0.44 -8.81
C LYS A 182 -19.06 0.07 -10.01
N ASN A 183 -18.64 1.18 -10.61
CA ASN A 183 -19.35 1.72 -11.77
C ASN A 183 -18.96 0.95 -13.03
N PRO A 184 -19.88 0.15 -13.63
CA PRO A 184 -19.55 -0.70 -14.78
C PRO A 184 -19.24 0.10 -16.06
N ARG A 185 -19.53 1.40 -16.09
CA ARG A 185 -19.15 2.30 -17.19
C ARG A 185 -17.70 2.78 -17.05
N TYR A 186 -17.16 2.77 -15.82
CA TYR A 186 -15.84 3.31 -15.52
C TYR A 186 -14.75 2.26 -15.53
N VAL A 187 -15.05 1.02 -15.16
CA VAL A 187 -14.05 -0.04 -14.96
C VAL A 187 -14.23 -1.14 -16.00
N ASN A 188 -13.13 -1.55 -16.62
CA ASN A 188 -13.12 -2.64 -17.59
C ASN A 188 -13.09 -4.00 -16.86
N GLY A 189 -13.92 -4.95 -17.33
CA GLY A 189 -13.90 -6.34 -16.87
C GLY A 189 -14.85 -6.66 -15.71
N GLY A 190 -15.65 -5.72 -15.22
CA GLY A 190 -16.66 -5.96 -14.18
C GLY A 190 -16.08 -6.08 -12.77
N HIS A 191 -16.79 -6.79 -11.91
CA HIS A 191 -16.51 -6.88 -10.46
C HIS A 191 -15.88 -8.21 -10.05
N GLY A 192 -15.27 -8.91 -11.01
CA GLY A 192 -14.61 -10.20 -10.74
C GLY A 192 -13.24 -10.06 -10.15
#